data_7cfac133e3686e129e38dd28718cd948
#
_entry.id   7cfac133e3686e129e38dd28718cd948
#
_cell.length_a   1.000
_cell.length_b   1.000
_cell.length_c   1.000
_cell.angle_alpha   90.00
_cell.angle_beta   90.00
_cell.angle_gamma   90.00
#
_symmetry.space_group_name_H-M   'P 1'
#
loop_
_entity.id
_entity.type
_entity.pdbx_description
1 polymer ?
#
loop_
_entity_poly.entity_id
_entity_poly.type
_entity_poly.pdbx_seq_one_letter_code
_entity_poly.pdbx_strand_id
1 'polypeptide(L)'
;RRGARQARGPLTQDRIQQYRIRYILAKLTQYVEEQAWGNPAYGRIDHYIAEKVEIEHILPANPRPDVRDAFDKLQEYATHVGRLVNLTLLEKTINGSVRNGSFKDKASGYKQSSFLLTKSLVEKPQVGVNTQLNRAVAELIQFGRWNSAAIQKRQEMLAKLARKVWAMPEEEGETVR
;
A
#
# COMPACT_ATOMS: atom_id res chain seq x y z
N ARG A 1 14.14 -33.70 13.79
CA ARG A 1 13.41 -33.23 12.58
C ARG A 1 12.84 -31.85 12.92
N ARG A 2 13.55 -30.78 12.50
CA ARG A 2 13.08 -29.40 12.62
C ARG A 2 12.16 -29.17 11.43
N GLY A 3 10.87 -28.93 11.69
CA GLY A 3 9.91 -28.59 10.65
C GLY A 3 10.27 -27.25 10.02
N ALA A 4 10.48 -27.24 8.72
CA ALA A 4 10.64 -26.01 7.95
C ALA A 4 9.42 -25.11 8.20
N ARG A 5 9.66 -23.90 8.73
CA ARG A 5 8.62 -22.86 8.80
C ARG A 5 8.27 -22.50 7.36
N GLN A 6 7.13 -22.96 6.90
CA GLN A 6 6.57 -22.52 5.63
C GLN A 6 6.51 -20.99 5.65
N ALA A 7 7.15 -20.37 4.68
CA ALA A 7 7.01 -18.94 4.43
C ALA A 7 5.50 -18.63 4.34
N ARG A 8 5.03 -17.76 5.21
CA ARG A 8 3.61 -17.38 5.23
C ARG A 8 3.31 -16.71 3.90
N GLY A 9 2.45 -17.31 3.10
CA GLY A 9 2.01 -16.77 1.84
C GLY A 9 1.40 -15.35 1.99
N PRO A 10 1.17 -14.64 0.89
CA PRO A 10 0.67 -13.28 0.91
C PRO A 10 -0.67 -13.17 1.65
N LEU A 11 -0.84 -12.10 2.41
CA LEU A 11 -2.12 -11.76 3.03
C LEU A 11 -3.11 -11.39 1.92
N THR A 12 -4.24 -12.09 1.87
CA THR A 12 -5.31 -11.85 0.90
C THR A 12 -6.54 -11.28 1.58
N GLN A 13 -7.35 -10.59 0.80
CA GLN A 13 -8.61 -9.99 1.27
C GLN A 13 -9.57 -11.04 1.82
N ASP A 14 -9.60 -12.23 1.21
CA ASP A 14 -10.49 -13.35 1.61
C ASP A 14 -10.18 -13.90 3.00
N ARG A 15 -8.95 -13.68 3.49
CA ARG A 15 -8.50 -14.17 4.80
C ARG A 15 -8.64 -13.15 5.92
N ILE A 16 -8.97 -11.90 5.58
CA ILE A 16 -9.01 -10.80 6.52
C ILE A 16 -10.34 -10.06 6.35
N GLN A 17 -11.06 -9.88 7.45
CA GLN A 17 -12.28 -9.10 7.43
C GLN A 17 -12.01 -7.64 7.09
N GLN A 18 -12.95 -6.97 6.39
CA GLN A 18 -12.81 -5.61 5.87
C GLN A 18 -12.33 -4.59 6.91
N TYR A 19 -12.82 -4.67 8.15
CA TYR A 19 -12.38 -3.75 9.20
C TYR A 19 -10.91 -3.94 9.58
N ARG A 20 -10.39 -5.19 9.53
CA ARG A 20 -8.97 -5.48 9.79
C ARG A 20 -8.08 -4.93 8.68
N ILE A 21 -8.51 -5.09 7.43
CA ILE A 21 -7.82 -4.51 6.26
C ILE A 21 -7.72 -3.00 6.43
N ARG A 22 -8.85 -2.36 6.70
CA ARG A 22 -8.91 -0.90 6.92
C ARG A 22 -7.98 -0.47 8.05
N TYR A 23 -8.01 -1.18 9.17
CA TYR A 23 -7.15 -0.89 10.32
C TYR A 23 -5.65 -1.03 9.99
N ILE A 24 -5.26 -2.11 9.29
CA ILE A 24 -3.86 -2.32 8.89
C ILE A 24 -3.39 -1.19 7.97
N LEU A 25 -4.16 -0.86 6.95
CA LEU A 25 -3.84 0.23 6.02
C LEU A 25 -3.79 1.58 6.76
N ALA A 26 -4.71 1.83 7.68
CA ALA A 26 -4.74 3.03 8.50
C ALA A 26 -3.48 3.18 9.35
N LYS A 27 -3.04 2.11 10.01
CA LYS A 27 -1.83 2.11 10.84
C LYS A 27 -0.56 2.33 10.01
N LEU A 28 -0.47 1.73 8.83
CA LEU A 28 0.65 1.95 7.92
C LEU A 28 0.68 3.39 7.41
N THR A 29 -0.47 3.94 7.02
CA THR A 29 -0.60 5.33 6.55
C THR A 29 -0.28 6.32 7.66
N GLN A 30 -0.87 6.12 8.85
CA GLN A 30 -0.61 6.92 10.05
C GLN A 30 0.88 7.00 10.36
N TYR A 31 1.57 5.86 10.37
CA TYR A 31 3.00 5.82 10.69
C TYR A 31 3.82 6.69 9.72
N VAL A 32 3.57 6.57 8.41
CA VAL A 32 4.29 7.38 7.39
C VAL A 32 4.07 8.88 7.64
N GLU A 33 2.85 9.27 7.95
CA GLU A 33 2.50 10.68 8.17
C GLU A 33 3.06 11.23 9.50
N GLU A 34 3.07 10.41 10.55
CA GLU A 34 3.74 10.78 11.80
C GLU A 34 5.23 11.00 11.62
N GLN A 35 5.90 10.15 10.82
CA GLN A 35 7.31 10.34 10.48
C GLN A 35 7.54 11.61 9.63
N ALA A 36 6.59 11.97 8.76
CA ALA A 36 6.71 13.12 7.89
C ALA A 36 6.45 14.45 8.60
N TRP A 37 5.46 14.47 9.49
CA TRP A 37 4.95 15.71 10.09
C TRP A 37 5.31 15.89 11.55
N GLY A 38 5.89 14.87 12.19
CA GLY A 38 6.44 14.95 13.55
C GLY A 38 5.40 15.12 14.66
N ASN A 39 4.11 14.93 14.38
CA ASN A 39 3.08 15.16 15.38
C ASN A 39 1.92 14.16 15.27
N PRO A 40 1.53 13.53 16.40
CA PRO A 40 0.31 12.73 16.49
C PRO A 40 -0.98 13.51 16.19
N ALA A 41 -0.96 14.84 16.07
CA ALA A 41 -2.15 15.63 15.69
C ALA A 41 -2.67 15.34 14.27
N TYR A 42 -1.81 14.85 13.37
CA TYR A 42 -2.24 14.38 12.04
C TYR A 42 -2.85 12.99 12.08
N GLY A 43 -2.72 12.28 13.19
CA GLY A 43 -2.82 10.84 13.16
C GLY A 43 -3.63 10.18 14.23
N ARG A 44 -4.74 10.71 14.63
CA ARG A 44 -5.72 9.83 15.28
C ARG A 44 -6.18 8.80 14.24
N ILE A 45 -6.15 7.53 14.61
CA ILE A 45 -6.53 6.42 13.72
C ILE A 45 -7.92 6.61 13.09
N ASP A 46 -8.83 7.24 13.80
CA ASP A 46 -10.18 7.58 13.36
C ASP A 46 -10.19 8.46 12.09
N HIS A 47 -9.17 9.28 11.85
CA HIS A 47 -9.05 10.04 10.61
C HIS A 47 -8.96 9.14 9.36
N TYR A 48 -8.22 8.03 9.48
CA TYR A 48 -7.97 7.08 8.37
C TYR A 48 -9.06 6.03 8.21
N ILE A 49 -9.91 5.85 9.21
CA ILE A 49 -11.05 4.92 9.18
C ILE A 49 -12.39 5.63 9.03
N ALA A 50 -12.39 6.95 8.90
CA ALA A 50 -13.60 7.76 8.76
C ALA A 50 -14.41 7.37 7.52
N GLU A 51 -15.70 7.67 7.52
CA GLU A 51 -16.64 7.35 6.44
C GLU A 51 -16.24 7.94 5.08
N LYS A 52 -15.53 9.06 5.08
CA LYS A 52 -14.99 9.72 3.88
C LYS A 52 -13.71 9.09 3.30
N VAL A 53 -13.21 8.03 3.93
CA VAL A 53 -12.03 7.27 3.48
C VAL A 53 -12.46 5.88 3.04
N GLU A 54 -12.01 5.44 1.88
CA GLU A 54 -12.35 4.15 1.30
C GLU A 54 -11.10 3.31 1.06
N ILE A 55 -11.30 1.99 0.94
CA ILE A 55 -10.27 1.06 0.48
C ILE A 55 -10.32 1.05 -1.04
N GLU A 56 -9.22 1.43 -1.65
CA GLU A 56 -9.04 1.45 -3.10
C GLU A 56 -8.23 0.24 -3.56
N HIS A 57 -8.67 -0.39 -4.66
CA HIS A 57 -7.95 -1.43 -5.36
C HIS A 57 -7.06 -0.82 -6.45
N ILE A 58 -5.76 -0.90 -6.30
CA ILE A 58 -4.81 -0.34 -7.28
C ILE A 58 -4.93 -1.11 -8.60
N LEU A 59 -4.85 -2.46 -8.58
CA LEU A 59 -5.33 -3.32 -9.65
C LEU A 59 -6.83 -3.49 -9.45
N PRO A 60 -7.69 -2.99 -10.34
CA PRO A 60 -9.13 -2.91 -10.10
C PRO A 60 -9.78 -4.29 -9.96
N ALA A 61 -10.75 -4.40 -9.03
CA ALA A 61 -11.51 -5.64 -8.84
C ALA A 61 -12.46 -5.95 -10.03
N ASN A 62 -13.02 -4.91 -10.64
CA ASN A 62 -13.91 -4.99 -11.78
C ASN A 62 -13.32 -4.21 -12.97
N PRO A 63 -12.23 -4.69 -13.59
CA PRO A 63 -11.53 -3.97 -14.65
C PRO A 63 -12.34 -3.92 -15.93
N ARG A 64 -12.08 -2.88 -16.76
CA ARG A 64 -12.41 -2.93 -18.17
C ARG A 64 -11.60 -4.04 -18.86
N PRO A 65 -12.06 -4.60 -19.98
CA PRO A 65 -11.34 -5.66 -20.69
C PRO A 65 -9.89 -5.27 -21.02
N ASP A 66 -9.66 -4.06 -21.54
CA ASP A 66 -8.33 -3.54 -21.89
C ASP A 66 -7.37 -3.47 -20.69
N VAL A 67 -7.88 -3.12 -19.51
CA VAL A 67 -7.10 -3.07 -18.27
C VAL A 67 -6.75 -4.47 -17.77
N ARG A 68 -7.70 -5.40 -17.85
CA ARG A 68 -7.51 -6.79 -17.46
C ARG A 68 -6.48 -7.49 -18.36
N ASP A 69 -6.64 -7.34 -19.66
CA ASP A 69 -5.82 -8.04 -20.65
C ASP A 69 -4.37 -7.50 -20.69
N ALA A 70 -4.17 -6.25 -20.25
CA ALA A 70 -2.85 -5.65 -20.09
C ALA A 70 -2.05 -6.15 -18.86
N PHE A 71 -2.68 -6.94 -17.96
CA PHE A 71 -1.98 -7.46 -16.80
C PHE A 71 -1.08 -8.64 -17.17
N ASP A 72 0.18 -8.59 -16.74
CA ASP A 72 1.25 -9.52 -17.13
C ASP A 72 1.02 -10.99 -16.70
N LYS A 73 0.13 -11.21 -15.73
CA LYS A 73 -0.26 -12.55 -15.24
C LYS A 73 -1.78 -12.72 -15.23
N LEU A 74 -2.37 -12.72 -16.41
CA LEU A 74 -3.83 -12.73 -16.59
C LEU A 74 -4.51 -13.87 -15.83
N GLN A 75 -3.92 -15.07 -15.82
CA GLN A 75 -4.48 -16.24 -15.13
C GLN A 75 -4.49 -16.11 -13.60
N GLU A 76 -3.62 -15.27 -13.07
CA GLU A 76 -3.51 -14.99 -11.63
C GLU A 76 -4.16 -13.66 -11.24
N TYR A 77 -4.90 -13.02 -12.16
CA TYR A 77 -5.47 -11.67 -11.94
C TYR A 77 -6.26 -11.58 -10.63
N ALA A 78 -7.19 -12.50 -10.41
CA ALA A 78 -8.03 -12.52 -9.21
C ALA A 78 -7.20 -12.68 -7.92
N THR A 79 -6.16 -13.52 -7.96
CA THR A 79 -5.24 -13.69 -6.83
C THR A 79 -4.51 -12.40 -6.50
N HIS A 80 -4.07 -11.65 -7.51
CA HIS A 80 -3.37 -10.38 -7.31
C HIS A 80 -4.30 -9.27 -6.82
N VAL A 81 -5.53 -9.24 -7.31
CA VAL A 81 -6.57 -8.30 -6.83
C VAL A 81 -6.83 -8.47 -5.34
N GLY A 82 -6.97 -9.73 -4.87
CA GLY A 82 -7.28 -10.04 -3.47
C GLY A 82 -6.13 -9.84 -2.47
N ARG A 83 -4.92 -9.45 -2.91
CA ARG A 83 -3.79 -9.24 -2.00
C ARG A 83 -3.92 -7.93 -1.24
N LEU A 84 -3.64 -7.95 0.07
CA LEU A 84 -3.61 -6.74 0.91
C LEU A 84 -2.74 -5.63 0.30
N VAL A 85 -1.62 -6.01 -0.28
CA VAL A 85 -0.66 -5.09 -0.89
C VAL A 85 -1.16 -4.44 -2.19
N ASN A 86 -2.26 -4.92 -2.75
CA ASN A 86 -2.98 -4.27 -3.85
C ASN A 86 -3.96 -3.20 -3.37
N LEU A 87 -4.09 -3.02 -2.06
CA LEU A 87 -5.05 -2.10 -1.46
C LEU A 87 -4.35 -0.87 -0.88
N THR A 88 -5.03 0.26 -0.91
CA THR A 88 -4.60 1.50 -0.28
C THR A 88 -5.80 2.27 0.27
N LEU A 89 -5.57 3.26 1.13
CA LEU A 89 -6.61 4.19 1.55
C LEU A 89 -6.68 5.35 0.56
N LEU A 90 -7.88 5.76 0.23
CA LEU A 90 -8.12 6.89 -0.67
C LEU A 90 -9.35 7.66 -0.20
N GLU A 91 -9.34 8.97 -0.37
CA GLU A 91 -10.49 9.82 -0.11
C GLU A 91 -11.65 9.44 -1.03
N LYS A 92 -12.85 9.34 -0.49
CA LYS A 92 -14.05 8.87 -1.19
C LYS A 92 -14.32 9.65 -2.48
N THR A 93 -14.12 10.96 -2.46
CA THR A 93 -14.30 11.83 -3.63
C THR A 93 -13.29 11.51 -4.75
N ILE A 94 -12.04 11.24 -4.39
CA ILE A 94 -11.00 10.87 -5.34
C ILE A 94 -11.27 9.44 -5.84
N ASN A 95 -11.60 8.51 -4.93
CA ASN A 95 -11.91 7.13 -5.28
C ASN A 95 -13.06 7.03 -6.30
N GLY A 96 -14.10 7.81 -6.11
CA GLY A 96 -15.21 7.92 -7.06
C GLY A 96 -14.80 8.41 -8.45
N SER A 97 -13.71 9.18 -8.55
CA SER A 97 -13.20 9.69 -9.83
C SER A 97 -12.29 8.71 -10.56
N VAL A 98 -11.46 7.95 -9.84
CA VAL A 98 -10.49 7.02 -10.45
C VAL A 98 -11.10 5.69 -10.85
N ARG A 99 -12.14 5.25 -10.16
CA ARG A 99 -12.95 4.05 -10.49
C ARG A 99 -12.11 2.81 -10.86
N ASN A 100 -12.52 2.10 -11.92
CA ASN A 100 -11.92 0.85 -12.42
C ASN A 100 -10.87 1.09 -13.53
N GLY A 101 -10.26 2.26 -13.55
CA GLY A 101 -9.22 2.62 -14.52
C GLY A 101 -7.92 1.82 -14.33
N SER A 102 -7.05 1.88 -15.33
CA SER A 102 -5.69 1.38 -15.21
C SER A 102 -4.89 2.19 -14.16
N PHE A 103 -3.75 1.68 -13.74
CA PHE A 103 -2.86 2.42 -12.83
C PHE A 103 -2.49 3.81 -13.38
N LYS A 104 -2.27 3.90 -14.70
CA LYS A 104 -1.99 5.16 -15.39
C LYS A 104 -3.17 6.13 -15.31
N ASP A 105 -4.41 5.63 -15.52
CA ASP A 105 -5.63 6.45 -15.43
C ASP A 105 -5.85 6.98 -14.01
N LYS A 106 -5.49 6.19 -12.99
CA LYS A 106 -5.65 6.53 -11.57
C LYS A 106 -4.56 7.47 -11.05
N ALA A 107 -3.44 7.60 -11.76
CA ALA A 107 -2.25 8.32 -11.27
C ALA A 107 -2.53 9.78 -10.88
N SER A 108 -3.35 10.49 -11.64
CA SER A 108 -3.72 11.88 -11.34
C SER A 108 -4.52 12.00 -10.03
N GLY A 109 -5.40 11.03 -9.76
CA GLY A 109 -6.14 10.98 -8.49
C GLY A 109 -5.21 10.66 -7.32
N TYR A 110 -4.32 9.68 -7.46
CA TYR A 110 -3.37 9.35 -6.39
C TYR A 110 -2.43 10.51 -6.04
N LYS A 111 -2.04 11.33 -7.01
CA LYS A 111 -1.29 12.57 -6.76
C LYS A 111 -2.05 13.58 -5.91
N GLN A 112 -3.36 13.62 -5.99
CA GLN A 112 -4.21 14.53 -5.24
C GLN A 112 -4.51 14.05 -3.82
N SER A 113 -4.26 12.76 -3.53
CA SER A 113 -4.47 12.22 -2.18
C SER A 113 -3.64 12.97 -1.14
N SER A 114 -4.23 13.24 0.01
CA SER A 114 -3.50 13.71 1.18
C SER A 114 -2.68 12.61 1.85
N PHE A 115 -3.02 11.34 1.59
CA PHE A 115 -2.33 10.19 2.18
C PHE A 115 -0.99 9.93 1.49
N LEU A 116 0.11 10.16 2.21
CA LEU A 116 1.47 10.01 1.69
C LEU A 116 1.76 8.60 1.16
N LEU A 117 1.23 7.56 1.82
CA LEU A 117 1.40 6.18 1.38
C LEU A 117 0.74 5.93 0.00
N THR A 118 -0.38 6.58 -0.29
CA THR A 118 -1.09 6.50 -1.58
C THR A 118 -0.45 7.41 -2.62
N LYS A 119 -0.19 8.67 -2.27
CA LYS A 119 0.47 9.63 -3.16
C LYS A 119 1.82 9.09 -3.66
N SER A 120 2.60 8.48 -2.79
CA SER A 120 3.93 7.93 -3.13
C SER A 120 3.90 6.79 -4.14
N LEU A 121 2.74 6.17 -4.42
CA LEU A 121 2.62 5.20 -5.51
C LEU A 121 3.00 5.79 -6.87
N VAL A 122 2.72 7.06 -7.08
CA VAL A 122 2.89 7.75 -8.37
C VAL A 122 3.83 8.96 -8.31
N GLU A 123 4.00 9.53 -7.11
CA GLU A 123 4.85 10.71 -6.91
C GLU A 123 5.30 10.78 -5.46
N LYS A 124 6.61 10.74 -5.23
CA LYS A 124 7.15 11.00 -3.90
C LYS A 124 7.17 12.52 -3.67
N PRO A 125 6.41 13.04 -2.70
CA PRO A 125 6.47 14.44 -2.36
C PRO A 125 7.86 14.78 -1.82
N GLN A 126 8.41 15.92 -2.26
CA GLN A 126 9.68 16.43 -1.79
C GLN A 126 9.52 17.93 -1.45
N VAL A 127 10.04 18.33 -0.31
CA VAL A 127 10.04 19.72 0.13
C VAL A 127 11.42 20.04 0.72
N GLY A 128 12.11 21.01 0.13
CA GLY A 128 13.45 21.37 0.58
C GLY A 128 14.47 20.23 0.46
N VAL A 129 15.52 20.30 1.28
CA VAL A 129 16.60 19.31 1.29
C VAL A 129 16.61 18.58 2.63
N ASN A 130 16.58 17.23 2.57
CA ASN A 130 16.68 16.37 3.75
C ASN A 130 15.68 16.66 4.89
N THR A 131 14.46 17.02 4.54
CA THR A 131 13.38 17.28 5.52
C THR A 131 12.84 15.99 6.13
N GLN A 132 12.06 16.11 7.21
CA GLN A 132 11.35 14.95 7.78
C GLN A 132 10.46 14.27 6.73
N LEU A 133 9.75 15.04 5.92
CA LEU A 133 8.94 14.52 4.82
C LEU A 133 9.78 13.70 3.85
N ASN A 134 10.93 14.23 3.39
CA ASN A 134 11.80 13.51 2.47
C ASN A 134 12.27 12.16 3.05
N ARG A 135 12.62 12.14 4.33
CA ARG A 135 13.04 10.92 5.04
C ARG A 135 11.89 9.93 5.21
N ALA A 136 10.70 10.41 5.56
CA ALA A 136 9.51 9.56 5.76
C ALA A 136 9.10 8.82 4.47
N VAL A 137 9.22 9.47 3.30
CA VAL A 137 8.86 8.88 2.02
C VAL A 137 10.03 8.19 1.31
N ALA A 138 11.25 8.29 1.84
CA ALA A 138 12.45 7.74 1.19
C ALA A 138 12.34 6.23 0.92
N GLU A 139 11.81 5.48 1.88
CA GLU A 139 11.64 4.03 1.80
C GLU A 139 10.41 3.59 0.99
N LEU A 140 9.50 4.51 0.68
CA LEU A 140 8.34 4.21 -0.15
C LEU A 140 8.78 4.07 -1.61
N ILE A 141 8.09 3.21 -2.36
CA ILE A 141 8.41 2.95 -3.76
C ILE A 141 7.39 3.66 -4.64
N GLN A 142 7.90 4.43 -5.59
CA GLN A 142 7.12 4.98 -6.69
C GLN A 142 7.10 3.98 -7.85
N PHE A 143 5.95 3.80 -8.47
CA PHE A 143 5.74 2.86 -9.56
C PHE A 143 5.38 3.59 -10.85
N GLY A 144 6.00 3.19 -11.96
CA GLY A 144 5.63 3.67 -13.30
C GLY A 144 4.51 2.85 -13.93
N ARG A 145 4.32 1.62 -13.45
CA ARG A 145 3.26 0.69 -13.88
C ARG A 145 2.88 -0.25 -12.75
N TRP A 146 1.69 -0.84 -12.84
CA TRP A 146 1.18 -1.78 -11.85
C TRP A 146 1.01 -3.15 -12.47
N ASN A 147 1.93 -4.04 -12.16
CA ASN A 147 2.01 -5.41 -12.64
C ASN A 147 2.38 -6.36 -11.49
N SER A 148 2.52 -7.65 -11.75
CA SER A 148 2.84 -8.65 -10.72
C SER A 148 4.14 -8.33 -9.96
N ALA A 149 5.16 -7.84 -10.67
CA ALA A 149 6.43 -7.45 -10.06
C ALA A 149 6.30 -6.20 -9.17
N ALA A 150 5.50 -5.21 -9.57
CA ALA A 150 5.20 -4.03 -8.75
C ALA A 150 4.46 -4.41 -7.46
N ILE A 151 3.48 -5.30 -7.57
CA ILE A 151 2.72 -5.85 -6.44
C ILE A 151 3.67 -6.56 -5.46
N GLN A 152 4.60 -7.37 -5.96
CA GLN A 152 5.59 -8.06 -5.14
C GLN A 152 6.54 -7.08 -4.43
N LYS A 153 7.08 -6.10 -5.14
CA LYS A 153 7.93 -5.04 -4.55
C LYS A 153 7.19 -4.26 -3.46
N ARG A 154 5.91 -3.94 -3.69
CA ARG A 154 5.11 -3.26 -2.67
C ARG A 154 4.87 -4.15 -1.46
N GLN A 155 4.72 -5.47 -1.63
CA GLN A 155 4.60 -6.39 -0.51
C GLN A 155 5.84 -6.34 0.39
N GLU A 156 7.02 -6.38 -0.19
CA GLU A 156 8.28 -6.31 0.55
C GLU A 156 8.43 -4.97 1.28
N MET A 157 8.08 -3.87 0.62
CA MET A 157 8.07 -2.54 1.23
C MET A 157 7.10 -2.46 2.41
N LEU A 158 5.84 -2.89 2.22
CA LEU A 158 4.83 -2.84 3.29
C LEU A 158 5.17 -3.80 4.45
N ALA A 159 5.81 -4.94 4.18
CA ALA A 159 6.28 -5.85 5.22
C ALA A 159 7.38 -5.19 6.09
N LYS A 160 8.33 -4.48 5.47
CA LYS A 160 9.34 -3.70 6.21
C LYS A 160 8.69 -2.59 7.04
N LEU A 161 7.74 -1.86 6.45
CA LEU A 161 6.99 -0.82 7.15
C LEU A 161 6.20 -1.38 8.33
N ALA A 162 5.53 -2.52 8.16
CA ALA A 162 4.77 -3.20 9.20
C ALA A 162 5.65 -3.59 10.39
N ARG A 163 6.88 -4.04 10.18
CA ARG A 163 7.84 -4.32 11.27
C ARG A 163 8.08 -3.09 12.13
N LYS A 164 8.23 -1.92 11.52
CA LYS A 164 8.41 -0.64 12.23
C LYS A 164 7.15 -0.23 12.99
N VAL A 165 5.98 -0.33 12.34
CA VAL A 165 4.68 0.04 12.92
C VAL A 165 4.36 -0.78 14.16
N TRP A 166 4.65 -2.09 14.14
CA TRP A 166 4.36 -2.99 15.26
C TRP A 166 5.58 -3.38 16.08
N ALA A 167 6.71 -2.64 15.94
CA ALA A 167 7.95 -2.87 16.66
C ALA A 167 8.36 -4.37 16.68
N MET A 168 8.21 -5.06 15.56
CA MET A 168 8.58 -6.47 15.45
C MET A 168 10.10 -6.60 15.37
N PRO A 169 10.70 -7.58 16.08
CA PRO A 169 12.13 -7.85 15.96
C PRO A 169 12.54 -8.08 14.51
N GLU A 170 13.72 -7.60 14.13
CA GLU A 170 14.33 -8.01 12.86
C GLU A 170 14.61 -9.51 12.92
N GLU A 171 14.34 -10.22 11.82
CA GLU A 171 14.82 -11.59 11.71
C GLU A 171 16.35 -11.52 11.64
N GLU A 172 17.02 -12.03 12.67
CA GLU A 172 18.45 -12.23 12.60
C GLU A 172 18.72 -13.10 11.37
N GLY A 173 19.40 -12.51 10.38
CA GLY A 173 19.81 -13.25 9.20
C GLY A 173 20.60 -14.46 9.65
N GLU A 174 20.16 -15.66 9.25
CA GLU A 174 20.98 -16.88 9.41
C GLU A 174 22.33 -16.60 8.75
N THR A 175 23.32 -16.34 9.59
CA THR A 175 24.72 -16.36 9.16
C THR A 175 25.03 -17.83 8.83
N VAL A 176 24.91 -18.16 7.55
CA VAL A 176 25.38 -19.44 7.04
C VAL A 176 26.91 -19.44 7.26
N ARG A 177 27.34 -20.24 8.24
CA ARG A 177 28.73 -20.64 8.40
C ARG A 177 29.02 -21.85 7.54
#